data_6a770e6ff87891c7e060ffdec10f765a
#
_entry.id   6a770e6ff87891c7e060ffdec10f765a
#
_cell.length_a   1.000
_cell.length_b   1.000
_cell.length_c   1.000
_cell.angle_alpha   90.00
_cell.angle_beta   90.00
_cell.angle_gamma   90.00
#
_symmetry.space_group_name_H-M   'P 1'
#
loop_
_entity.id
_entity.type
_entity.pdbx_description
1 polymer ?
#
loop_
_entity_poly.entity_id
_entity_poly.type
_entity_poly.pdbx_seq_one_letter_code
_entity_poly.pdbx_strand_id
1 'polypeptide(L)'
;MPRVLMLVLLLTAVTPALAQSPVFDMHVHLRDGAASADAFEALQVDDGVDLGAYGAMWFGGPQQALEGQLQQVRAGNDRIIALAAANPKVVPIATVHPYDGDAALAELARVAGQGVKVLKIHPHTQRFDLADPRVLALARRAGELGMVVLTDNAGIVADDTEDLFNLALRAPDTQFVFAHIGGLDFRFWNVLALARTAEGVFAENIHFDISAIVVLMADAPFEDEFVWTLRNVGIDRILLGSDYPQLSLADTVDALERLGLTPEETAKIRWGNAQRLFGLE
;
A
#
# COMPACT_ATOMS: atom_id res chain seq x y z
N MET A 1 70.87 -9.57 20.56
CA MET A 1 69.67 -10.06 19.89
C MET A 1 68.64 -8.90 19.85
N PRO A 2 68.35 -8.26 18.72
CA PRO A 2 67.35 -7.19 18.66
C PRO A 2 65.95 -7.77 18.59
N ARG A 3 65.04 -7.27 19.46
CA ARG A 3 63.61 -7.57 19.42
C ARG A 3 62.95 -6.73 18.29
N VAL A 4 62.41 -7.40 17.28
CA VAL A 4 61.58 -6.78 16.26
C VAL A 4 60.18 -6.61 16.81
N LEU A 5 59.75 -5.38 17.00
CA LEU A 5 58.39 -5.03 17.39
C LEU A 5 57.51 -5.03 16.10
N MET A 6 56.64 -6.02 15.98
CA MET A 6 55.71 -6.13 14.85
C MET A 6 54.47 -5.28 15.17
N LEU A 7 54.36 -4.15 14.49
CA LEU A 7 53.18 -3.24 14.58
C LEU A 7 52.06 -3.84 13.71
N VAL A 8 51.02 -4.39 14.34
CA VAL A 8 49.81 -4.83 13.64
C VAL A 8 48.92 -3.62 13.44
N LEU A 9 48.89 -3.08 12.20
CA LEU A 9 47.84 -2.10 11.82
C LEU A 9 46.51 -2.82 11.64
N LEU A 10 45.60 -2.59 12.56
CA LEU A 10 44.19 -2.91 12.36
C LEU A 10 43.60 -1.88 11.36
N LEU A 11 43.43 -2.29 10.12
CA LEU A 11 42.61 -1.57 9.15
C LEU A 11 41.13 -1.83 9.55
N THR A 12 40.52 -0.90 10.23
CA THR A 12 39.04 -0.85 10.35
C THR A 12 38.50 -0.48 8.97
N ALA A 13 37.97 -1.47 8.27
CA ALA A 13 37.17 -1.24 7.07
C ALA A 13 35.91 -0.45 7.49
N VAL A 14 35.88 0.84 7.21
CA VAL A 14 34.67 1.63 7.26
C VAL A 14 33.83 1.14 6.08
N THR A 15 32.87 0.25 6.32
CA THR A 15 31.83 -0.04 5.36
C THR A 15 31.08 1.27 5.12
N PRO A 16 30.98 1.76 3.84
CA PRO A 16 30.13 2.90 3.57
C PRO A 16 28.72 2.54 4.04
N ALA A 17 28.11 3.41 4.85
CA ALA A 17 26.69 3.32 5.13
C ALA A 17 25.99 3.27 3.76
N LEU A 18 25.34 2.16 3.44
CA LEU A 18 24.48 2.09 2.27
C LEU A 18 23.44 3.21 2.44
N ALA A 19 23.40 4.14 1.48
CA ALA A 19 22.34 5.14 1.48
C ALA A 19 21.01 4.41 1.61
N GLN A 20 20.19 4.79 2.59
CA GLN A 20 18.88 4.17 2.74
C GLN A 20 18.09 4.41 1.45
N SER A 21 17.35 3.40 1.01
CA SER A 21 16.42 3.55 -0.12
C SER A 21 15.41 4.65 0.19
N PRO A 22 14.96 5.43 -0.82
CA PRO A 22 13.86 6.36 -0.62
C PRO A 22 12.62 5.63 -0.09
N VAL A 23 11.62 6.37 0.36
CA VAL A 23 10.36 5.82 0.84
C VAL A 23 9.29 6.00 -0.22
N PHE A 24 8.51 4.95 -0.46
CA PHE A 24 7.20 5.03 -1.12
C PHE A 24 6.12 4.88 -0.07
N ASP A 25 5.24 5.90 0.06
CA ASP A 25 4.06 5.81 0.91
C ASP A 25 2.84 5.42 0.09
N MET A 26 2.33 4.20 0.26
CA MET A 26 1.18 3.69 -0.52
C MET A 26 -0.14 4.34 -0.16
N HIS A 27 -0.28 4.97 1.03
CA HIS A 27 -1.58 5.26 1.62
C HIS A 27 -1.68 6.68 2.17
N VAL A 28 -1.94 7.65 1.28
CA VAL A 28 -2.01 9.08 1.64
C VAL A 28 -3.34 9.70 1.22
N HIS A 29 -4.10 10.22 2.20
CA HIS A 29 -5.38 10.90 1.98
C HIS A 29 -5.18 12.42 1.88
N LEU A 30 -5.36 12.98 0.68
CA LEU A 30 -5.23 14.41 0.39
C LEU A 30 -6.60 15.06 0.20
N ARG A 31 -7.12 15.71 1.24
CA ARG A 31 -8.49 16.26 1.22
C ARG A 31 -8.61 17.55 0.40
N ASP A 32 -7.57 18.38 0.41
CA ASP A 32 -7.54 19.71 -0.21
C ASP A 32 -6.60 19.80 -1.42
N GLY A 33 -6.40 18.68 -2.12
CA GLY A 33 -5.60 18.60 -3.34
C GLY A 33 -4.15 19.08 -3.13
N ALA A 34 -3.70 20.08 -3.90
CA ALA A 34 -2.32 20.55 -3.88
C ALA A 34 -1.88 21.09 -2.51
N ALA A 35 -2.75 21.80 -1.79
CA ALA A 35 -2.40 22.33 -0.46
C ALA A 35 -2.13 21.20 0.55
N SER A 36 -2.89 20.10 0.48
CA SER A 36 -2.62 18.91 1.31
C SER A 36 -1.34 18.19 0.89
N ALA A 37 -1.03 18.16 -0.40
CA ALA A 37 0.20 17.57 -0.91
C ALA A 37 1.43 18.36 -0.45
N ASP A 38 1.40 19.67 -0.60
CA ASP A 38 2.47 20.57 -0.16
C ASP A 38 2.72 20.44 1.36
N ALA A 39 1.65 20.37 2.15
CA ALA A 39 1.75 20.17 3.59
C ALA A 39 2.32 18.79 3.95
N PHE A 40 1.88 17.73 3.27
CA PHE A 40 2.41 16.38 3.47
C PHE A 40 3.91 16.33 3.14
N GLU A 41 4.32 16.86 1.98
CA GLU A 41 5.73 16.85 1.58
C GLU A 41 6.62 17.70 2.48
N ALA A 42 6.12 18.85 2.95
CA ALA A 42 6.86 19.68 3.88
C ALA A 42 7.16 18.97 5.22
N LEU A 43 6.17 18.20 5.73
CA LEU A 43 6.38 17.38 6.93
C LEU A 43 7.51 16.37 6.74
N GLN A 44 7.61 15.74 5.56
CA GLN A 44 8.66 14.75 5.32
C GLN A 44 10.06 15.40 5.32
N VAL A 45 10.16 16.63 4.82
CA VAL A 45 11.42 17.40 4.87
C VAL A 45 11.79 17.75 6.32
N ASP A 46 10.82 18.20 7.10
CA ASP A 46 11.02 18.58 8.51
C ASP A 46 11.39 17.36 9.36
N ASP A 47 10.80 16.20 9.08
CA ASP A 47 11.05 14.93 9.77
C ASP A 47 12.29 14.18 9.24
N GLY A 48 12.91 14.66 8.16
CA GLY A 48 14.11 14.05 7.56
C GLY A 48 13.83 12.72 6.83
N VAL A 49 12.60 12.49 6.39
CA VAL A 49 12.21 11.30 5.60
C VAL A 49 12.52 11.55 4.12
N ASP A 50 13.30 10.68 3.50
CA ASP A 50 13.59 10.71 2.06
C ASP A 50 12.38 10.15 1.28
N LEU A 51 11.37 10.99 1.06
CA LEU A 51 10.17 10.65 0.31
C LEU A 51 10.45 10.63 -1.19
N GLY A 52 10.49 9.43 -1.79
CA GLY A 52 10.65 9.24 -3.23
C GLY A 52 9.36 9.46 -4.01
N ALA A 53 8.27 8.81 -3.61
CA ALA A 53 6.94 8.97 -4.20
C ALA A 53 5.85 8.51 -3.21
N TYR A 54 4.58 8.79 -3.54
CA TYR A 54 3.45 8.38 -2.71
C TYR A 54 2.15 8.19 -3.49
N GLY A 55 1.33 7.24 -3.05
CA GLY A 55 -0.01 6.99 -3.53
C GLY A 55 -1.00 7.97 -2.91
N ALA A 56 -1.55 8.89 -3.71
CA ALA A 56 -2.43 9.95 -3.24
C ALA A 56 -3.88 9.69 -3.62
N MET A 57 -4.79 9.76 -2.65
CA MET A 57 -6.23 9.66 -2.85
C MET A 57 -6.97 10.83 -2.22
N TRP A 58 -8.11 11.22 -2.81
CA TRP A 58 -8.88 12.37 -2.36
C TRP A 58 -9.96 12.03 -1.32
N PHE A 59 -10.41 10.79 -1.27
CA PHE A 59 -11.51 10.37 -0.40
C PHE A 59 -10.99 9.63 0.86
N GLY A 60 -11.87 9.51 1.83
CA GLY A 60 -11.61 8.98 3.17
C GLY A 60 -12.08 9.95 4.25
N GLY A 61 -12.40 9.47 5.44
CA GLY A 61 -12.95 10.29 6.50
C GLY A 61 -14.26 10.99 6.08
N PRO A 62 -14.32 12.33 6.03
CA PRO A 62 -15.55 13.06 5.71
C PRO A 62 -15.94 12.97 4.22
N GLN A 63 -15.03 12.63 3.33
CA GLN A 63 -15.24 12.55 1.87
C GLN A 63 -15.43 11.09 1.47
N GLN A 64 -16.67 10.59 1.50
CA GLN A 64 -16.95 9.16 1.51
C GLN A 64 -17.12 8.49 0.14
N ALA A 65 -17.31 9.23 -0.95
CA ALA A 65 -17.55 8.69 -2.30
C ALA A 65 -18.71 7.67 -2.34
N LEU A 66 -19.89 8.06 -1.86
CA LEU A 66 -21.07 7.19 -1.72
C LEU A 66 -21.77 6.93 -3.06
N GLU A 67 -22.62 5.90 -3.08
CA GLU A 67 -23.50 5.56 -4.22
C GLU A 67 -24.26 6.79 -4.71
N GLY A 68 -24.36 6.95 -6.04
CA GLY A 68 -25.04 8.05 -6.70
C GLY A 68 -24.25 9.36 -6.77
N GLN A 69 -23.07 9.45 -6.15
CA GLN A 69 -22.25 10.67 -6.11
C GLN A 69 -21.28 10.80 -7.30
N LEU A 70 -21.65 10.34 -8.48
CA LEU A 70 -20.80 10.27 -9.66
C LEU A 70 -20.07 11.57 -10.00
N GLN A 71 -20.76 12.72 -9.88
CA GLN A 71 -20.13 14.02 -10.19
C GLN A 71 -19.04 14.38 -9.18
N GLN A 72 -19.28 14.12 -7.90
CA GLN A 72 -18.31 14.34 -6.83
C GLN A 72 -17.12 13.40 -6.98
N VAL A 73 -17.36 12.13 -7.27
CA VAL A 73 -16.35 11.11 -7.52
C VAL A 73 -15.47 11.53 -8.69
N ARG A 74 -16.07 11.91 -9.81
CA ARG A 74 -15.35 12.37 -10.99
C ARG A 74 -14.50 13.61 -10.72
N ALA A 75 -15.07 14.61 -10.05
CA ALA A 75 -14.33 15.83 -9.68
C ALA A 75 -13.17 15.56 -8.73
N GLY A 76 -13.33 14.58 -7.81
CA GLY A 76 -12.26 14.12 -6.93
C GLY A 76 -11.13 13.44 -7.69
N ASN A 77 -11.47 12.50 -8.58
CA ASN A 77 -10.50 11.82 -9.44
C ASN A 77 -9.75 12.83 -10.33
N ASP A 78 -10.46 13.78 -10.94
CA ASP A 78 -9.83 14.80 -11.80
C ASP A 78 -8.83 15.66 -11.03
N ARG A 79 -9.11 16.00 -9.75
CA ARG A 79 -8.16 16.75 -8.90
C ARG A 79 -6.88 15.97 -8.64
N ILE A 80 -6.98 14.68 -8.32
CA ILE A 80 -5.79 13.84 -8.06
C ILE A 80 -4.99 13.61 -9.33
N ILE A 81 -5.65 13.42 -10.47
CA ILE A 81 -4.99 13.29 -11.77
C ILE A 81 -4.25 14.59 -12.14
N ALA A 82 -4.88 15.73 -11.93
CA ALA A 82 -4.24 17.03 -12.18
C ALA A 82 -3.04 17.26 -11.24
N LEU A 83 -3.14 16.84 -9.98
CA LEU A 83 -2.03 16.90 -9.02
C LEU A 83 -0.85 16.03 -9.50
N ALA A 84 -1.10 14.80 -9.91
CA ALA A 84 -0.07 13.90 -10.43
C ALA A 84 0.61 14.44 -11.71
N ALA A 85 -0.14 15.11 -12.57
CA ALA A 85 0.41 15.75 -13.75
C ALA A 85 1.37 16.92 -13.42
N ALA A 86 1.18 17.57 -12.27
CA ALA A 86 2.02 18.68 -11.79
C ALA A 86 3.15 18.24 -10.86
N ASN A 87 3.04 17.06 -10.24
CA ASN A 87 3.97 16.58 -9.23
C ASN A 87 4.36 15.12 -9.50
N PRO A 88 5.61 14.85 -9.94
CA PRO A 88 6.06 13.51 -10.33
C PRO A 88 6.17 12.52 -9.15
N LYS A 89 6.15 12.99 -7.90
CA LYS A 89 6.11 12.11 -6.72
C LYS A 89 4.73 11.48 -6.52
N VAL A 90 3.67 12.04 -7.11
CA VAL A 90 2.29 11.60 -6.89
C VAL A 90 1.93 10.45 -7.82
N VAL A 91 1.62 9.30 -7.25
CA VAL A 91 0.92 8.21 -7.93
C VAL A 91 -0.58 8.39 -7.69
N PRO A 92 -1.38 8.74 -8.72
CA PRO A 92 -2.79 9.04 -8.53
C PRO A 92 -3.58 7.77 -8.23
N ILE A 93 -4.39 7.81 -7.17
CA ILE A 93 -5.32 6.76 -6.78
C ILE A 93 -6.74 7.28 -6.98
N ALA A 94 -7.46 6.70 -7.93
CA ALA A 94 -8.86 7.03 -8.19
C ALA A 94 -9.80 6.15 -7.38
N THR A 95 -11.06 6.54 -7.30
CA THR A 95 -12.12 5.73 -6.73
C THR A 95 -13.38 5.78 -7.59
N VAL A 96 -14.22 4.76 -7.46
CA VAL A 96 -15.60 4.71 -7.94
C VAL A 96 -16.45 3.98 -6.90
N HIS A 97 -17.77 4.13 -6.92
CA HIS A 97 -18.64 3.34 -6.06
C HIS A 97 -19.12 2.10 -6.82
N PRO A 98 -18.92 0.86 -6.29
CA PRO A 98 -19.30 -0.37 -7.01
C PRO A 98 -20.77 -0.42 -7.41
N TYR A 99 -21.65 0.15 -6.58
CA TYR A 99 -23.10 0.12 -6.81
C TYR A 99 -23.60 1.07 -7.90
N ASP A 100 -22.76 1.98 -8.38
CA ASP A 100 -23.06 2.81 -9.54
C ASP A 100 -23.01 2.03 -10.88
N GLY A 101 -22.70 0.74 -10.86
CA GLY A 101 -22.82 -0.18 -11.98
C GLY A 101 -22.05 0.29 -13.23
N ASP A 102 -22.74 0.38 -14.37
CA ASP A 102 -22.11 0.77 -15.65
C ASP A 102 -21.46 2.16 -15.59
N ALA A 103 -21.97 3.08 -14.78
CA ALA A 103 -21.38 4.40 -14.62
C ALA A 103 -20.04 4.33 -13.86
N ALA A 104 -19.91 3.44 -12.88
CA ALA A 104 -18.63 3.16 -12.22
C ALA A 104 -17.61 2.55 -13.19
N LEU A 105 -18.02 1.57 -14.01
CA LEU A 105 -17.16 0.94 -15.01
C LEU A 105 -16.69 1.94 -16.09
N ALA A 106 -17.58 2.86 -16.50
CA ALA A 106 -17.24 3.91 -17.46
C ALA A 106 -16.24 4.92 -16.87
N GLU A 107 -16.43 5.33 -15.62
CA GLU A 107 -15.50 6.23 -14.92
C GLU A 107 -14.14 5.54 -14.70
N LEU A 108 -14.14 4.26 -14.31
CA LEU A 108 -12.90 3.49 -14.16
C LEU A 108 -12.12 3.45 -15.48
N ALA A 109 -12.78 3.16 -16.60
CA ALA A 109 -12.15 3.16 -17.92
C ALA A 109 -11.61 4.55 -18.30
N ARG A 110 -12.34 5.62 -17.94
CA ARG A 110 -11.92 7.00 -18.18
C ARG A 110 -10.63 7.34 -17.45
N VAL A 111 -10.55 7.05 -16.16
CA VAL A 111 -9.35 7.37 -15.34
C VAL A 111 -8.16 6.51 -15.74
N ALA A 112 -8.37 5.23 -16.08
CA ALA A 112 -7.34 4.36 -16.63
C ALA A 112 -6.78 4.91 -17.95
N GLY A 113 -7.64 5.41 -18.85
CA GLY A 113 -7.25 6.10 -20.09
C GLY A 113 -6.45 7.39 -19.87
N GLN A 114 -6.47 7.96 -18.66
CA GLN A 114 -5.67 9.12 -18.24
C GLN A 114 -4.39 8.71 -17.47
N GLY A 115 -4.06 7.42 -17.46
CA GLY A 115 -2.82 6.92 -16.86
C GLY A 115 -2.92 6.54 -15.37
N VAL A 116 -4.11 6.58 -14.76
CA VAL A 116 -4.29 6.10 -13.38
C VAL A 116 -4.12 4.58 -13.34
N LYS A 117 -3.24 4.10 -12.45
CA LYS A 117 -2.93 2.68 -12.30
C LYS A 117 -3.53 2.05 -11.04
N VAL A 118 -4.13 2.83 -10.15
CA VAL A 118 -4.65 2.34 -8.88
C VAL A 118 -6.09 2.77 -8.68
N LEU A 119 -6.96 1.80 -8.41
CA LEU A 119 -8.32 1.98 -7.94
C LEU A 119 -8.36 1.73 -6.44
N LYS A 120 -8.79 2.67 -5.62
CA LYS A 120 -9.12 2.43 -4.21
C LYS A 120 -10.62 2.26 -4.03
N ILE A 121 -11.01 1.19 -3.33
CA ILE A 121 -12.36 1.00 -2.79
C ILE A 121 -12.28 0.77 -1.27
N HIS A 122 -13.34 1.15 -0.56
CA HIS A 122 -13.36 1.09 0.90
C HIS A 122 -14.75 0.65 1.38
N PRO A 123 -14.96 -0.63 1.71
CA PRO A 123 -16.28 -1.19 2.03
C PRO A 123 -17.07 -0.36 3.06
N HIS A 124 -16.42 -0.02 4.18
CA HIS A 124 -17.06 0.74 5.25
C HIS A 124 -17.39 2.17 4.87
N THR A 125 -16.38 2.92 4.38
CA THR A 125 -16.55 4.34 4.05
C THR A 125 -17.55 4.52 2.92
N GLN A 126 -17.52 3.65 1.93
CA GLN A 126 -18.43 3.68 0.78
C GLN A 126 -19.74 2.90 1.02
N ARG A 127 -19.84 2.09 2.08
CA ARG A 127 -21.06 1.36 2.49
C ARG A 127 -21.53 0.33 1.47
N PHE A 128 -20.65 -0.53 1.02
CA PHE A 128 -20.98 -1.65 0.15
C PHE A 128 -20.54 -2.99 0.75
N ASP A 129 -21.17 -4.06 0.30
CA ASP A 129 -20.85 -5.44 0.63
C ASP A 129 -19.80 -5.98 -0.35
N LEU A 130 -18.67 -6.50 0.16
CA LEU A 130 -17.61 -7.09 -0.65
C LEU A 130 -18.07 -8.31 -1.45
N ALA A 131 -19.04 -9.07 -0.94
CA ALA A 131 -19.59 -10.24 -1.62
C ALA A 131 -20.54 -9.88 -2.78
N ASP A 132 -20.96 -8.60 -2.92
CA ASP A 132 -21.83 -8.16 -4.01
C ASP A 132 -21.17 -8.41 -5.39
N PRO A 133 -21.89 -9.00 -6.35
CA PRO A 133 -21.34 -9.31 -7.68
C PRO A 133 -20.86 -8.07 -8.45
N ARG A 134 -21.33 -6.86 -8.12
CA ARG A 134 -20.85 -5.61 -8.73
C ARG A 134 -19.42 -5.29 -8.31
N VAL A 135 -19.01 -5.66 -7.08
CA VAL A 135 -17.62 -5.52 -6.63
C VAL A 135 -16.69 -6.43 -7.43
N LEU A 136 -17.09 -7.68 -7.66
CA LEU A 136 -16.33 -8.60 -8.51
C LEU A 136 -16.24 -8.10 -9.96
N ALA A 137 -17.33 -7.58 -10.52
CA ALA A 137 -17.33 -7.01 -11.87
C ALA A 137 -16.37 -5.82 -11.98
N LEU A 138 -16.38 -4.94 -10.97
CA LEU A 138 -15.47 -3.80 -10.89
C LEU A 138 -14.01 -4.25 -10.79
N ALA A 139 -13.72 -5.21 -9.90
CA ALA A 139 -12.37 -5.74 -9.72
C ALA A 139 -11.82 -6.36 -11.02
N ARG A 140 -12.61 -7.20 -11.70
CA ARG A 140 -12.22 -7.78 -13.00
C ARG A 140 -11.97 -6.72 -14.05
N ARG A 141 -12.83 -5.70 -14.10
CA ARG A 141 -12.64 -4.58 -15.04
C ARG A 141 -11.35 -3.81 -14.76
N ALA A 142 -10.99 -3.61 -13.49
CA ALA A 142 -9.71 -3.02 -13.12
C ALA A 142 -8.54 -3.86 -13.65
N GLY A 143 -8.57 -5.17 -13.49
CA GLY A 143 -7.55 -6.08 -14.04
C GLY A 143 -7.43 -6.00 -15.56
N GLU A 144 -8.55 -6.00 -16.30
CA GLU A 144 -8.57 -5.83 -17.77
C GLU A 144 -7.93 -4.50 -18.21
N LEU A 145 -8.03 -3.47 -17.38
CA LEU A 145 -7.43 -2.15 -17.62
C LEU A 145 -5.99 -2.05 -17.11
N GLY A 146 -5.41 -3.11 -16.56
CA GLY A 146 -4.07 -3.14 -15.97
C GLY A 146 -3.94 -2.31 -14.70
N MET A 147 -5.04 -2.10 -13.98
CA MET A 147 -5.07 -1.37 -12.71
C MET A 147 -4.91 -2.31 -11.52
N VAL A 148 -4.24 -1.83 -10.48
CA VAL A 148 -4.18 -2.45 -9.16
C VAL A 148 -5.39 -2.01 -8.35
N VAL A 149 -6.02 -2.92 -7.61
CA VAL A 149 -7.13 -2.60 -6.70
C VAL A 149 -6.59 -2.53 -5.27
N LEU A 150 -6.57 -1.33 -4.70
CA LEU A 150 -6.31 -1.09 -3.29
C LEU A 150 -7.64 -1.13 -2.54
N THR A 151 -7.77 -2.05 -1.58
CA THR A 151 -8.99 -2.20 -0.78
C THR A 151 -8.67 -2.08 0.69
N ASP A 152 -9.51 -1.33 1.43
CA ASP A 152 -9.41 -1.31 2.89
C ASP A 152 -9.60 -2.71 3.48
N ASN A 153 -8.78 -3.04 4.47
CA ASN A 153 -8.80 -4.30 5.20
C ASN A 153 -8.23 -4.10 6.61
N ALA A 154 -8.88 -3.28 7.40
CA ALA A 154 -8.43 -3.01 8.77
C ALA A 154 -8.83 -4.10 9.79
N GLY A 155 -9.53 -5.15 9.38
CA GLY A 155 -10.01 -6.21 10.27
C GLY A 155 -11.02 -5.73 11.32
N ILE A 156 -11.74 -4.64 11.03
CA ILE A 156 -12.71 -4.04 11.96
C ILE A 156 -14.08 -4.70 11.82
N VAL A 157 -14.40 -5.18 10.63
CA VAL A 157 -15.67 -5.85 10.34
C VAL A 157 -15.44 -7.32 10.12
N ALA A 158 -16.30 -8.13 10.73
CA ALA A 158 -16.26 -9.58 10.57
C ALA A 158 -16.42 -9.97 9.10
N ASP A 159 -15.75 -11.02 8.71
CA ASP A 159 -15.78 -11.67 7.39
C ASP A 159 -15.13 -10.85 6.24
N ASP A 160 -14.76 -9.57 6.42
CA ASP A 160 -14.14 -8.75 5.36
C ASP A 160 -12.86 -9.38 4.80
N THR A 161 -12.03 -9.96 5.65
CA THR A 161 -10.76 -10.57 5.24
C THR A 161 -10.98 -11.80 4.36
N GLU A 162 -11.93 -12.65 4.71
CA GLU A 162 -12.33 -13.82 3.94
C GLU A 162 -12.97 -13.43 2.61
N ASP A 163 -13.81 -12.41 2.61
CA ASP A 163 -14.45 -11.90 1.39
C ASP A 163 -13.42 -11.28 0.43
N LEU A 164 -12.41 -10.58 0.92
CA LEU A 164 -11.30 -10.07 0.14
C LEU A 164 -10.46 -11.22 -0.48
N PHE A 165 -10.19 -12.26 0.30
CA PHE A 165 -9.52 -13.45 -0.22
C PHE A 165 -10.33 -14.12 -1.34
N ASN A 166 -11.64 -14.31 -1.12
CA ASN A 166 -12.57 -14.83 -2.11
C ASN A 166 -12.64 -13.95 -3.37
N LEU A 167 -12.65 -12.61 -3.21
CA LEU A 167 -12.63 -11.67 -4.32
C LEU A 167 -11.37 -11.83 -5.17
N ALA A 168 -10.20 -11.93 -4.53
CA ALA A 168 -8.92 -12.11 -5.21
C ALA A 168 -8.85 -13.45 -5.98
N LEU A 169 -9.34 -14.54 -5.40
CA LEU A 169 -9.41 -15.84 -6.08
C LEU A 169 -10.34 -15.84 -7.30
N ARG A 170 -11.42 -15.04 -7.26
CA ARG A 170 -12.39 -14.92 -8.35
C ARG A 170 -12.00 -13.92 -9.42
N ALA A 171 -10.97 -13.09 -9.19
CA ALA A 171 -10.41 -12.12 -10.12
C ALA A 171 -8.88 -12.32 -10.25
N PRO A 172 -8.40 -13.48 -10.75
CA PRO A 172 -6.98 -13.85 -10.72
C PRO A 172 -6.09 -12.96 -11.58
N ASP A 173 -6.64 -12.30 -12.59
CA ASP A 173 -5.92 -11.40 -13.49
C ASP A 173 -5.79 -9.97 -12.92
N THR A 174 -6.42 -9.70 -11.76
CA THR A 174 -6.39 -8.40 -11.09
C THR A 174 -5.37 -8.43 -9.96
N GLN A 175 -4.45 -7.47 -9.92
CA GLN A 175 -3.55 -7.29 -8.78
C GLN A 175 -4.27 -6.54 -7.66
N PHE A 176 -4.17 -7.06 -6.45
CA PHE A 176 -4.76 -6.46 -5.25
C PHE A 176 -3.68 -5.99 -4.29
N VAL A 177 -3.94 -4.88 -3.60
CA VAL A 177 -3.26 -4.46 -2.38
C VAL A 177 -4.31 -4.38 -1.29
N PHE A 178 -4.22 -5.22 -0.27
CA PHE A 178 -5.10 -5.16 0.89
C PHE A 178 -4.42 -4.30 1.97
N ALA A 179 -5.05 -3.15 2.25
CA ALA A 179 -4.53 -2.20 3.21
C ALA A 179 -4.50 -2.78 4.63
N HIS A 180 -3.56 -2.30 5.44
CA HIS A 180 -3.41 -2.66 6.85
C HIS A 180 -3.19 -4.17 7.11
N ILE A 181 -2.96 -4.98 6.07
CA ILE A 181 -2.78 -6.45 6.14
C ILE A 181 -3.80 -7.17 7.05
N GLY A 182 -5.04 -6.67 7.14
CA GLY A 182 -6.08 -7.25 8.00
C GLY A 182 -6.04 -6.76 9.44
N GLY A 183 -5.31 -5.71 9.77
CA GLY A 183 -5.23 -5.21 11.14
C GLY A 183 -4.75 -6.30 12.10
N LEU A 184 -5.50 -6.55 13.19
CA LEU A 184 -5.19 -7.61 14.15
C LEU A 184 -5.46 -9.03 13.60
N ASP A 185 -6.22 -9.14 12.51
CA ASP A 185 -6.49 -10.40 11.81
C ASP A 185 -5.39 -10.76 10.78
N PHE A 186 -4.25 -10.07 10.80
CA PHE A 186 -3.11 -10.35 9.92
C PHE A 186 -2.73 -11.84 9.84
N ARG A 187 -3.01 -12.59 10.88
CA ARG A 187 -2.76 -14.04 10.98
C ARG A 187 -3.49 -14.86 9.94
N PHE A 188 -4.68 -14.41 9.51
CA PHE A 188 -5.47 -15.08 8.47
C PHE A 188 -4.65 -15.27 7.19
N TRP A 189 -3.84 -14.28 6.81
CA TRP A 189 -3.13 -14.29 5.55
C TRP A 189 -2.05 -15.38 5.45
N ASN A 190 -1.70 -16.05 6.55
CA ASN A 190 -0.85 -17.23 6.50
C ASN A 190 -1.49 -18.39 5.70
N VAL A 191 -2.80 -18.34 5.41
CA VAL A 191 -3.47 -19.25 4.49
C VAL A 191 -2.84 -19.23 3.09
N LEU A 192 -2.22 -18.11 2.69
CA LEU A 192 -1.55 -17.98 1.38
C LEU A 192 -0.40 -18.96 1.21
N ALA A 193 0.36 -19.26 2.27
CA ALA A 193 1.43 -20.24 2.21
C ALA A 193 0.90 -21.64 1.88
N LEU A 194 -0.28 -22.00 2.41
CA LEU A 194 -0.95 -23.26 2.09
C LEU A 194 -1.62 -23.19 0.70
N ALA A 195 -2.33 -22.10 0.40
CA ALA A 195 -3.03 -21.94 -0.87
C ALA A 195 -2.09 -22.06 -2.08
N ARG A 196 -0.89 -21.48 -2.00
CA ARG A 196 0.14 -21.54 -3.06
C ARG A 196 0.72 -22.93 -3.30
N THR A 197 0.53 -23.89 -2.37
CA THR A 197 0.93 -25.28 -2.58
C THR A 197 -0.11 -26.10 -3.35
N ALA A 198 -1.34 -25.59 -3.46
CA ALA A 198 -2.44 -26.29 -4.14
C ALA A 198 -2.39 -26.01 -5.65
N GLU A 199 -2.34 -27.08 -6.44
CA GLU A 199 -2.36 -26.99 -7.90
C GLU A 199 -3.66 -26.29 -8.37
N GLY A 200 -3.52 -25.22 -9.16
CA GLY A 200 -4.65 -24.44 -9.69
C GLY A 200 -5.24 -23.40 -8.74
N VAL A 201 -4.68 -23.20 -7.54
CA VAL A 201 -5.02 -22.08 -6.67
C VAL A 201 -3.98 -20.97 -6.86
N PHE A 202 -4.43 -19.85 -7.41
CA PHE A 202 -3.57 -18.73 -7.76
C PHE A 202 -3.82 -17.57 -6.78
N ALA A 203 -2.97 -17.43 -5.79
CA ALA A 203 -2.97 -16.28 -4.86
C ALA A 203 -1.75 -15.39 -5.08
N GLU A 204 -1.22 -15.39 -6.32
CA GLU A 204 -0.04 -14.61 -6.72
C GLU A 204 -0.37 -13.13 -7.01
N ASN A 205 -1.65 -12.80 -7.06
CA ASN A 205 -2.18 -11.47 -7.31
C ASN A 205 -2.45 -10.65 -6.03
N ILE A 206 -2.06 -11.14 -4.85
CA ILE A 206 -2.32 -10.49 -3.56
C ILE A 206 -1.04 -9.85 -3.04
N HIS A 207 -1.13 -8.56 -2.73
CA HIS A 207 -0.16 -7.73 -2.05
C HIS A 207 -0.82 -7.08 -0.82
N PHE A 208 -0.02 -6.51 0.05
CA PHE A 208 -0.49 -5.82 1.25
C PHE A 208 0.21 -4.49 1.43
N ASP A 209 -0.46 -3.51 1.99
CA ASP A 209 0.23 -2.44 2.68
C ASP A 209 0.15 -2.66 4.21
N ILE A 210 1.15 -2.17 4.91
CA ILE A 210 1.23 -2.28 6.37
C ILE A 210 0.96 -0.94 7.07
N SER A 211 0.26 -0.03 6.38
CA SER A 211 -0.12 1.26 6.93
C SER A 211 -0.89 1.09 8.25
N ALA A 212 -0.70 2.03 9.16
CA ALA A 212 -1.22 2.03 10.51
C ALA A 212 -0.77 0.83 11.36
N ILE A 213 -0.91 -0.40 10.86
CA ILE A 213 -0.67 -1.61 11.65
C ILE A 213 0.80 -1.77 12.04
N VAL A 214 1.76 -1.35 11.20
CA VAL A 214 3.19 -1.45 11.52
C VAL A 214 3.54 -0.69 12.80
N VAL A 215 2.94 0.48 13.01
CA VAL A 215 3.15 1.31 14.21
C VAL A 215 2.60 0.62 15.46
N LEU A 216 1.51 -0.14 15.31
CA LEU A 216 0.91 -0.90 16.42
C LEU A 216 1.65 -2.19 16.73
N MET A 217 2.39 -2.75 15.75
CA MET A 217 3.07 -4.04 15.89
C MET A 217 4.52 -3.89 16.38
N ALA A 218 5.20 -2.81 16.03
CA ALA A 218 6.56 -2.57 16.52
C ALA A 218 6.60 -2.53 18.05
N ASP A 219 7.51 -3.29 18.65
CA ASP A 219 7.67 -3.49 20.10
C ASP A 219 6.44 -4.13 20.81
N ALA A 220 5.44 -4.61 20.04
CA ALA A 220 4.28 -5.29 20.61
C ALA A 220 4.63 -6.75 21.03
N PRO A 221 3.91 -7.34 21.98
CA PRO A 221 4.17 -8.73 22.42
C PRO A 221 4.06 -9.78 21.30
N PHE A 222 3.46 -9.45 20.17
CA PHE A 222 3.27 -10.33 19.01
C PHE A 222 4.00 -9.82 17.75
N GLU A 223 5.00 -8.96 17.90
CA GLU A 223 5.85 -8.49 16.82
C GLU A 223 6.51 -9.64 16.06
N ASP A 224 7.09 -10.62 16.78
CA ASP A 224 7.72 -11.80 16.16
C ASP A 224 6.75 -12.57 15.25
N GLU A 225 5.49 -12.71 15.68
CA GLU A 225 4.46 -13.36 14.87
C GLU A 225 4.07 -12.52 13.66
N PHE A 226 4.02 -11.20 13.80
CA PHE A 226 3.77 -10.29 12.70
C PHE A 226 4.89 -10.37 11.65
N VAL A 227 6.15 -10.27 12.06
CA VAL A 227 7.32 -10.40 11.19
C VAL A 227 7.35 -11.77 10.50
N TRP A 228 7.05 -12.84 11.26
CA TRP A 228 6.91 -14.19 10.68
C TRP A 228 5.83 -14.22 9.60
N THR A 229 4.68 -13.57 9.84
CA THR A 229 3.59 -13.49 8.86
C THR A 229 4.04 -12.74 7.60
N LEU A 230 4.71 -11.58 7.73
CA LEU A 230 5.23 -10.83 6.57
C LEU A 230 6.14 -11.70 5.70
N ARG A 231 7.02 -12.51 6.32
CA ARG A 231 7.89 -13.46 5.59
C ARG A 231 7.10 -14.60 4.95
N ASN A 232 6.09 -15.11 5.64
CA ASN A 232 5.29 -16.24 5.20
C ASN A 232 4.36 -15.88 4.02
N VAL A 233 3.76 -14.68 4.03
CA VAL A 233 2.98 -14.18 2.88
C VAL A 233 3.87 -13.75 1.72
N GLY A 234 5.12 -13.42 2.00
CA GLY A 234 6.17 -13.02 1.06
C GLY A 234 6.53 -11.54 1.17
N ILE A 235 7.75 -11.26 1.61
CA ILE A 235 8.27 -9.89 1.75
C ILE A 235 8.14 -9.07 0.46
N ASP A 236 8.29 -9.69 -0.69
CA ASP A 236 8.17 -9.04 -2.01
C ASP A 236 6.75 -8.54 -2.33
N ARG A 237 5.78 -8.80 -1.46
CA ARG A 237 4.37 -8.42 -1.62
C ARG A 237 3.91 -7.36 -0.62
N ILE A 238 4.82 -6.89 0.24
CA ILE A 238 4.52 -5.93 1.29
C ILE A 238 4.93 -4.53 0.84
N LEU A 239 4.03 -3.57 0.99
CA LEU A 239 4.24 -2.16 0.72
C LEU A 239 4.20 -1.37 2.04
N LEU A 240 4.97 -0.29 2.12
CA LEU A 240 4.84 0.67 3.20
C LEU A 240 3.70 1.64 2.90
N GLY A 241 3.01 2.09 3.94
CA GLY A 241 2.00 3.15 3.88
C GLY A 241 1.83 3.78 5.26
N SER A 242 1.50 5.07 5.31
CA SER A 242 1.27 5.77 6.57
C SER A 242 -0.19 5.76 7.00
N ASP A 243 -1.11 5.79 6.07
CA ASP A 243 -2.52 6.15 6.30
C ASP A 243 -2.68 7.63 6.74
N TYR A 244 -1.77 8.48 6.22
CA TYR A 244 -1.83 9.92 6.50
C TYR A 244 -3.21 10.51 6.14
N PRO A 245 -3.84 11.36 6.96
CA PRO A 245 -3.27 12.05 8.13
C PRO A 245 -3.50 11.36 9.48
N GLN A 246 -3.94 10.10 9.52
CA GLN A 246 -4.15 9.40 10.79
C GLN A 246 -2.84 9.15 11.53
N LEU A 247 -1.80 8.76 10.79
CA LEU A 247 -0.45 8.55 11.31
C LEU A 247 0.57 9.32 10.46
N SER A 248 1.72 9.62 11.03
CA SER A 248 2.81 10.24 10.28
C SER A 248 3.62 9.18 9.52
N LEU A 249 4.20 9.59 8.38
CA LEU A 249 5.12 8.71 7.66
C LEU A 249 6.41 8.49 8.46
N ALA A 250 6.86 9.48 9.22
CA ALA A 250 8.05 9.35 10.08
C ALA A 250 7.87 8.26 11.14
N ASP A 251 6.73 8.25 11.85
CA ASP A 251 6.42 7.19 12.83
C ASP A 251 6.33 5.81 12.16
N THR A 252 5.78 5.76 10.95
CA THR A 252 5.65 4.53 10.16
C THR A 252 7.00 3.98 9.74
N VAL A 253 7.91 4.84 9.26
CA VAL A 253 9.28 4.47 8.89
C VAL A 253 10.06 4.00 10.11
N ASP A 254 9.99 4.74 11.22
CA ASP A 254 10.65 4.40 12.47
C ASP A 254 10.15 3.04 13.02
N ALA A 255 8.84 2.79 12.96
CA ALA A 255 8.26 1.49 13.33
C ALA A 255 8.78 0.35 12.43
N LEU A 256 8.82 0.55 11.11
CA LEU A 256 9.37 -0.44 10.18
C LEU A 256 10.84 -0.76 10.49
N GLU A 257 11.65 0.25 10.85
CA GLU A 257 13.06 0.07 11.17
C GLU A 257 13.29 -0.66 12.50
N ARG A 258 12.34 -0.59 13.43
CA ARG A 258 12.38 -1.34 14.70
C ARG A 258 11.93 -2.80 14.58
N LEU A 259 11.16 -3.16 13.53
CA LEU A 259 10.77 -4.55 13.31
C LEU A 259 12.02 -5.43 13.09
N GLY A 260 11.97 -6.68 13.56
CA GLY A 260 13.03 -7.68 13.38
C GLY A 260 13.27 -8.13 11.93
N LEU A 261 13.24 -7.17 10.97
CA LEU A 261 13.51 -7.38 9.55
C LEU A 261 15.00 -7.21 9.23
N THR A 262 15.47 -7.88 8.17
CA THR A 262 16.81 -7.62 7.65
C THR A 262 16.84 -6.31 6.86
N PRO A 263 18.01 -5.66 6.67
CA PRO A 263 18.12 -4.45 5.85
C PRO A 263 17.60 -4.63 4.42
N GLU A 264 17.75 -5.82 3.83
CA GLU A 264 17.24 -6.13 2.50
C GLU A 264 15.70 -6.20 2.50
N GLU A 265 15.09 -6.85 3.50
CA GLU A 265 13.64 -6.92 3.67
C GLU A 265 13.05 -5.52 3.84
N THR A 266 13.67 -4.71 4.71
CA THR A 266 13.27 -3.31 4.93
C THR A 266 13.35 -2.48 3.64
N ALA A 267 14.42 -2.57 2.88
CA ALA A 267 14.57 -1.84 1.61
C ALA A 267 13.51 -2.24 0.57
N LYS A 268 13.14 -3.52 0.50
CA LYS A 268 12.06 -4.00 -0.35
C LYS A 268 10.73 -3.38 0.03
N ILE A 269 10.38 -3.36 1.31
CA ILE A 269 9.12 -2.79 1.82
C ILE A 269 9.09 -1.28 1.64
N ARG A 270 10.20 -0.58 1.92
CA ARG A 270 10.30 0.88 1.79
C ARG A 270 10.06 1.38 0.37
N TRP A 271 10.62 0.66 -0.63
CA TRP A 271 10.65 1.14 -2.01
C TRP A 271 10.55 0.04 -3.06
N GLY A 272 11.37 -0.99 -2.98
CA GLY A 272 11.59 -1.94 -4.07
C GLY A 272 10.32 -2.64 -4.56
N ASN A 273 9.39 -2.94 -3.66
CA ASN A 273 8.13 -3.60 -4.00
C ASN A 273 7.18 -2.66 -4.75
N ALA A 274 7.07 -1.40 -4.29
CA ALA A 274 6.27 -0.38 -4.97
C ALA A 274 6.85 -0.05 -6.35
N GLN A 275 8.18 0.10 -6.44
CA GLN A 275 8.88 0.31 -7.71
C GLN A 275 8.51 -0.77 -8.73
N ARG A 276 8.54 -2.03 -8.32
CA ARG A 276 8.19 -3.16 -9.19
C ARG A 276 6.71 -3.19 -9.55
N LEU A 277 5.82 -2.95 -8.59
CA LEU A 277 4.36 -3.05 -8.80
C LEU A 277 3.82 -1.91 -9.67
N PHE A 278 4.34 -0.69 -9.49
CA PHE A 278 3.84 0.50 -10.18
C PHE A 278 4.75 0.99 -11.32
N GLY A 279 5.95 0.39 -11.48
CA GLY A 279 6.93 0.79 -12.48
C GLY A 279 7.49 2.19 -12.20
N LEU A 280 7.87 2.47 -10.94
CA LEU A 280 8.49 3.73 -10.53
C LEU A 280 9.97 3.77 -11.00
N GLU A 281 10.45 4.96 -11.39
CA GLU A 281 11.83 5.21 -11.82
C GLU A 281 12.77 5.54 -10.65
#